data_997aaa41eb83d117284e1134079cda54
#
_entry.id   997aaa41eb83d117284e1134079cda54
#
_cell.length_a   1.000
_cell.length_b   1.000
_cell.length_c   1.000
_cell.angle_alpha   90.00
_cell.angle_beta   90.00
_cell.angle_gamma   90.00
#
_symmetry.space_group_name_H-M   'P 1'
#
loop_
_entity.id
_entity.type
_entity.pdbx_description
1 polymer ?
#
loop_
_entity_poly.entity_id
_entity_poly.type
_entity_poly.pdbx_seq_one_letter_code
_entity_poly.pdbx_strand_id
1 'polypeptide(L)'
;AAADEAGRPVLVAGSMGPSGELMEPMGTMTPDSCADAFASQAEGLASGGADLLWIETMSSLDELEAAVVGARRTSERPIAATMRFETAGPTMMGVTGEDAARRMIDLGLAAIGANCGNNIAETESAVVQILSGAGDTPVIVKANAGVPEFRGDSLIYSGSPEVMGAHVQRMVDAGVSI
;
A
#
# COMPACT_ATOMS: atom_id res chain seq x y z
N ALA A 1 -4.74 17.85 -16.69
CA ALA A 1 -4.63 17.56 -15.25
C ALA A 1 -3.22 17.92 -14.74
N ALA A 2 -2.98 17.89 -13.41
CA ALA A 2 -1.65 18.21 -12.84
C ALA A 2 -0.51 17.34 -13.42
N ALA A 3 -0.79 16.11 -13.78
CA ALA A 3 0.16 15.23 -14.46
C ALA A 3 0.57 15.75 -15.83
N ASP A 4 -0.37 16.31 -16.60
CA ASP A 4 -0.10 16.87 -17.94
C ASP A 4 0.71 18.17 -17.85
N GLU A 5 0.62 18.88 -16.73
CA GLU A 5 1.31 20.16 -16.47
C GLU A 5 2.70 19.95 -15.86
N ALA A 6 3.06 18.74 -15.47
CA ALA A 6 4.31 18.45 -14.74
C ALA A 6 5.58 18.66 -15.58
N GLY A 7 5.49 18.76 -16.91
CA GLY A 7 6.64 18.91 -17.82
C GLY A 7 7.59 17.69 -17.85
N ARG A 8 7.19 16.56 -17.24
CA ARG A 8 7.89 15.29 -17.22
C ARG A 8 6.87 14.14 -17.20
N PRO A 9 7.23 12.92 -17.61
CA PRO A 9 6.34 11.77 -17.45
C PRO A 9 5.95 11.57 -15.98
N VAL A 10 4.64 11.45 -15.73
CA VAL A 10 4.07 11.18 -14.40
C VAL A 10 3.00 10.11 -14.56
N LEU A 11 3.07 9.08 -13.75
CA LEU A 11 2.03 8.05 -13.69
C LEU A 11 0.96 8.46 -12.67
N VAL A 12 -0.29 8.28 -13.05
CA VAL A 12 -1.44 8.48 -12.16
C VAL A 12 -1.84 7.14 -11.57
N ALA A 13 -1.68 6.99 -10.27
CA ALA A 13 -2.08 5.79 -9.55
C ALA A 13 -3.51 5.92 -9.03
N GLY A 14 -4.38 5.00 -9.41
CA GLY A 14 -5.74 4.88 -8.88
C GLY A 14 -5.69 4.16 -7.53
N SER A 15 -5.94 4.88 -6.43
CA SER A 15 -5.89 4.33 -5.07
C SER A 15 -7.15 3.54 -4.73
N MET A 16 -6.96 2.34 -4.17
CA MET A 16 -8.01 1.44 -3.67
C MET A 16 -7.63 1.00 -2.25
N GLY A 17 -8.33 1.51 -1.25
CA GLY A 17 -8.15 1.14 0.15
C GLY A 17 -8.93 -0.12 0.53
N PRO A 18 -8.74 -0.63 1.78
CA PRO A 18 -9.50 -1.78 2.27
C PRO A 18 -11.00 -1.51 2.32
N SER A 19 -11.80 -2.57 2.21
CA SER A 19 -13.26 -2.51 2.24
C SER A 19 -13.82 -1.97 3.56
N GLY A 20 -13.08 -2.14 4.66
CA GLY A 20 -13.54 -1.85 6.01
C GLY A 20 -14.32 -2.99 6.65
N GLU A 21 -14.53 -4.08 5.93
CA GLU A 21 -15.23 -5.28 6.38
C GLU A 21 -14.23 -6.40 6.71
N LEU A 22 -14.65 -7.35 7.55
CA LEU A 22 -13.88 -8.56 7.81
C LEU A 22 -14.31 -9.67 6.86
N MET A 23 -13.29 -10.35 6.31
CA MET A 23 -13.50 -11.54 5.49
C MET A 23 -14.00 -12.72 6.33
N GLU A 24 -14.76 -13.63 5.71
CA GLU A 24 -15.10 -14.93 6.33
C GLU A 24 -13.82 -15.68 6.76
N PRO A 25 -13.84 -16.43 7.86
CA PRO A 25 -14.97 -16.69 8.77
C PRO A 25 -15.13 -15.67 9.90
N MET A 26 -14.25 -14.64 9.99
CA MET A 26 -14.28 -13.65 11.07
C MET A 26 -15.35 -12.57 10.87
N GLY A 27 -15.74 -12.33 9.64
CA GLY A 27 -16.80 -11.41 9.24
C GLY A 27 -17.78 -12.07 8.29
N THR A 28 -18.44 -11.28 7.47
CA THR A 28 -19.47 -11.72 6.53
C THR A 28 -19.10 -11.52 5.05
N MET A 29 -17.96 -10.85 4.78
CA MET A 29 -17.53 -10.60 3.42
C MET A 29 -16.91 -11.86 2.80
N THR A 30 -17.54 -12.37 1.75
CA THR A 30 -16.99 -13.50 0.99
C THR A 30 -15.90 -13.02 0.01
N PRO A 31 -14.95 -13.90 -0.40
CA PRO A 31 -13.98 -13.56 -1.43
C PRO A 31 -14.61 -13.01 -2.72
N ASP A 32 -15.73 -13.58 -3.15
CA ASP A 32 -16.42 -13.13 -4.37
C ASP A 32 -17.05 -11.75 -4.20
N SER A 33 -17.73 -11.47 -3.08
CA SER A 33 -18.31 -10.15 -2.84
C SER A 33 -17.24 -9.06 -2.68
N CYS A 34 -16.11 -9.40 -2.08
CA CYS A 34 -14.95 -8.53 -2.00
C CYS A 34 -14.38 -8.24 -3.40
N ALA A 35 -14.15 -9.28 -4.20
CA ALA A 35 -13.65 -9.13 -5.57
C ALA A 35 -14.61 -8.30 -6.44
N ASP A 36 -15.92 -8.45 -6.31
CA ASP A 36 -16.92 -7.65 -7.06
C ASP A 36 -16.85 -6.17 -6.68
N ALA A 37 -16.67 -5.84 -5.40
CA ALA A 37 -16.51 -4.46 -4.94
C ALA A 37 -15.25 -3.82 -5.54
N PHE A 38 -14.11 -4.52 -5.49
CA PHE A 38 -12.85 -4.06 -6.06
C PHE A 38 -12.87 -3.99 -7.59
N ALA A 39 -13.59 -4.89 -8.27
CA ALA A 39 -13.79 -4.84 -9.72
C ALA A 39 -14.49 -3.55 -10.14
N SER A 40 -15.57 -3.17 -9.45
CA SER A 40 -16.30 -1.93 -9.73
C SER A 40 -15.42 -0.69 -9.53
N GLN A 41 -14.61 -0.66 -8.47
CA GLN A 41 -13.69 0.46 -8.22
C GLN A 41 -12.59 0.52 -9.27
N ALA A 42 -11.98 -0.62 -9.63
CA ALA A 42 -10.93 -0.72 -10.62
C ALA A 42 -11.39 -0.25 -12.00
N GLU A 43 -12.60 -0.64 -12.42
CA GLU A 43 -13.22 -0.18 -13.67
C GLU A 43 -13.37 1.33 -13.71
N GLY A 44 -13.87 1.93 -12.63
CA GLY A 44 -14.04 3.38 -12.52
C GLY A 44 -12.70 4.12 -12.60
N LEU A 45 -11.68 3.65 -11.88
CA LEU A 45 -10.34 4.25 -11.89
C LEU A 45 -9.65 4.12 -13.25
N ALA A 46 -9.70 2.95 -13.87
CA ALA A 46 -9.13 2.73 -15.20
C ALA A 46 -9.83 3.58 -16.27
N SER A 47 -11.17 3.66 -16.23
CA SER A 47 -11.97 4.50 -17.12
C SER A 47 -11.72 5.99 -16.90
N GLY A 48 -11.39 6.38 -15.65
CA GLY A 48 -10.98 7.74 -15.28
C GLY A 48 -9.57 8.11 -15.71
N GLY A 49 -8.81 7.19 -16.30
CA GLY A 49 -7.48 7.44 -16.87
C GLY A 49 -6.31 7.15 -15.91
N ALA A 50 -6.51 6.33 -14.88
CA ALA A 50 -5.40 5.84 -14.06
C ALA A 50 -4.44 5.00 -14.91
N ASP A 51 -3.14 5.21 -14.74
CA ASP A 51 -2.07 4.45 -15.42
C ASP A 51 -1.79 3.11 -14.75
N LEU A 52 -1.97 3.06 -13.42
CA LEU A 52 -1.87 1.86 -12.60
C LEU A 52 -2.92 1.88 -11.49
N LEU A 53 -3.24 0.71 -10.95
CA LEU A 53 -4.08 0.55 -9.78
C LEU A 53 -3.21 0.31 -8.55
N TRP A 54 -3.44 1.03 -7.47
CA TRP A 54 -2.69 0.87 -6.23
C TRP A 54 -3.60 0.43 -5.10
N ILE A 55 -3.53 -0.85 -4.76
CA ILE A 55 -4.23 -1.45 -3.62
C ILE A 55 -3.40 -1.14 -2.37
N GLU A 56 -3.84 -0.19 -1.54
CA GLU A 56 -3.05 0.32 -0.42
C GLU A 56 -3.69 0.08 0.95
N THR A 57 -2.84 0.03 1.99
CA THR A 57 -3.25 -0.03 3.41
C THR A 57 -3.90 -1.36 3.80
N MET A 58 -3.65 -2.42 3.04
CA MET A 58 -4.18 -3.74 3.35
C MET A 58 -3.57 -4.32 4.62
N SER A 59 -4.36 -5.06 5.42
CA SER A 59 -3.90 -5.77 6.61
C SER A 59 -4.12 -7.29 6.53
N SER A 60 -4.92 -7.75 5.57
CA SER A 60 -5.24 -9.16 5.30
C SER A 60 -4.74 -9.56 3.92
N LEU A 61 -4.14 -10.75 3.81
CA LEU A 61 -3.78 -11.34 2.52
C LEU A 61 -5.00 -11.80 1.75
N ASP A 62 -6.02 -12.32 2.42
CA ASP A 62 -7.25 -12.80 1.77
C ASP A 62 -7.98 -11.64 1.07
N GLU A 63 -8.06 -10.48 1.74
CA GLU A 63 -8.65 -9.29 1.15
C GLU A 63 -7.80 -8.74 -0.01
N LEU A 64 -6.47 -8.72 0.15
CA LEU A 64 -5.55 -8.32 -0.91
C LEU A 64 -5.72 -9.19 -2.15
N GLU A 65 -5.81 -10.52 -1.99
CA GLU A 65 -6.02 -11.47 -3.08
C GLU A 65 -7.34 -11.22 -3.79
N ALA A 66 -8.42 -11.07 -3.03
CA ALA A 66 -9.72 -10.76 -3.58
C ALA A 66 -9.72 -9.43 -4.35
N ALA A 67 -9.04 -8.41 -3.83
CA ALA A 67 -8.88 -7.12 -4.49
C ALA A 67 -8.12 -7.23 -5.83
N VAL A 68 -7.03 -8.00 -5.87
CA VAL A 68 -6.28 -8.27 -7.10
C VAL A 68 -7.12 -9.02 -8.11
N VAL A 69 -7.84 -10.06 -7.68
CA VAL A 69 -8.78 -10.81 -8.53
C VAL A 69 -9.84 -9.88 -9.11
N GLY A 70 -10.47 -9.07 -8.27
CA GLY A 70 -11.48 -8.10 -8.71
C GLY A 70 -10.92 -7.10 -9.72
N ALA A 71 -9.78 -6.48 -9.43
CA ALA A 71 -9.15 -5.51 -10.32
C ALA A 71 -8.84 -6.11 -11.71
N ARG A 72 -8.37 -7.34 -11.76
CA ARG A 72 -8.06 -8.05 -13.01
C ARG A 72 -9.27 -8.49 -13.83
N ARG A 73 -10.47 -8.54 -13.23
CA ARG A 73 -11.71 -8.82 -13.98
C ARG A 73 -12.09 -7.68 -14.93
N THR A 74 -11.70 -6.45 -14.62
CA THR A 74 -12.19 -5.24 -15.29
C THR A 74 -11.10 -4.35 -15.86
N SER A 75 -9.81 -4.63 -15.58
CA SER A 75 -8.70 -3.78 -15.99
C SER A 75 -7.42 -4.58 -16.25
N GLU A 76 -6.71 -4.21 -17.33
CA GLU A 76 -5.36 -4.69 -17.67
C GLU A 76 -4.25 -3.78 -17.11
N ARG A 77 -4.60 -2.77 -16.31
CA ARG A 77 -3.61 -1.85 -15.73
C ARG A 77 -2.68 -2.60 -14.78
N PRO A 78 -1.38 -2.23 -14.73
CA PRO A 78 -0.48 -2.76 -13.70
C PRO A 78 -1.05 -2.53 -12.31
N ILE A 79 -0.83 -3.48 -11.41
CA ILE A 79 -1.29 -3.38 -10.03
C ILE A 79 -0.07 -3.28 -9.11
N ALA A 80 -0.04 -2.26 -8.26
CA ALA A 80 0.84 -2.16 -7.12
C ALA A 80 0.06 -2.42 -5.84
N ALA A 81 0.72 -2.95 -4.80
CA ALA A 81 0.09 -3.07 -3.51
C ALA A 81 1.02 -2.74 -2.34
N THR A 82 0.41 -2.17 -1.29
CA THR A 82 1.09 -1.91 -0.02
C THR A 82 0.23 -2.36 1.16
N MET A 83 0.90 -2.89 2.18
CA MET A 83 0.25 -3.33 3.41
C MET A 83 0.61 -2.42 4.58
N ARG A 84 -0.27 -2.39 5.58
CA ARG A 84 -0.06 -1.68 6.83
C ARG A 84 0.44 -2.64 7.89
N PHE A 85 1.56 -2.31 8.51
CA PHE A 85 2.17 -3.06 9.60
C PHE A 85 2.01 -2.33 10.94
N GLU A 86 1.89 -3.08 12.02
CA GLU A 86 1.64 -2.57 13.38
C GLU A 86 2.92 -2.59 14.24
N THR A 87 2.83 -2.02 15.43
CA THR A 87 3.94 -1.83 16.39
C THR A 87 4.73 -3.12 16.71
N ALA A 88 4.11 -4.28 16.60
CA ALA A 88 4.76 -5.56 16.87
C ALA A 88 5.48 -6.18 15.65
N GLY A 89 5.44 -5.52 14.50
CA GLY A 89 6.06 -5.96 13.24
C GLY A 89 5.10 -6.52 12.20
N PRO A 90 4.24 -7.51 12.48
CA PRO A 90 3.27 -7.99 11.50
C PRO A 90 2.06 -7.05 11.34
N THR A 91 1.23 -7.29 10.32
CA THR A 91 -0.07 -6.60 10.18
C THR A 91 -1.01 -6.99 11.32
N MET A 92 -2.14 -6.28 11.44
CA MET A 92 -3.20 -6.61 12.41
C MET A 92 -3.69 -8.08 12.27
N MET A 93 -3.59 -8.66 11.08
CA MET A 93 -3.93 -10.06 10.80
C MET A 93 -2.76 -11.04 10.94
N GLY A 94 -1.62 -10.59 11.48
CA GLY A 94 -0.45 -11.43 11.75
C GLY A 94 0.47 -11.68 10.56
N VAL A 95 0.30 -10.98 9.45
CA VAL A 95 1.13 -11.13 8.24
C VAL A 95 2.47 -10.43 8.44
N THR A 96 3.57 -11.16 8.27
CA THR A 96 4.94 -10.59 8.33
C THR A 96 5.29 -9.86 7.02
N GLY A 97 6.32 -8.99 7.04
CA GLY A 97 6.80 -8.34 5.82
C GLY A 97 7.30 -9.33 4.77
N GLU A 98 7.94 -10.43 5.20
CA GLU A 98 8.41 -11.49 4.31
C GLU A 98 7.26 -12.27 3.66
N ASP A 99 6.22 -12.63 4.43
CA ASP A 99 5.04 -13.32 3.91
C ASP A 99 4.25 -12.43 2.94
N ALA A 100 4.12 -11.14 3.30
CA ALA A 100 3.52 -10.14 2.43
C ALA A 100 4.27 -10.03 1.09
N ALA A 101 5.60 -9.89 1.13
CA ALA A 101 6.42 -9.81 -0.09
C ALA A 101 6.24 -11.04 -0.97
N ARG A 102 6.37 -12.23 -0.39
CA ARG A 102 6.20 -13.50 -1.10
C ARG A 102 4.85 -13.57 -1.80
N ARG A 103 3.77 -13.27 -1.06
CA ARG A 103 2.43 -13.36 -1.62
C ARG A 103 2.15 -12.33 -2.70
N MET A 104 2.61 -11.09 -2.50
CA MET A 104 2.47 -10.04 -3.51
C MET A 104 3.23 -10.35 -4.81
N ILE A 105 4.41 -10.99 -4.70
CA ILE A 105 5.18 -11.47 -5.86
C ILE A 105 4.45 -12.61 -6.56
N ASP A 106 3.94 -13.60 -5.83
CA ASP A 106 3.16 -14.71 -6.38
C ASP A 106 1.91 -14.22 -7.13
N LEU A 107 1.32 -13.13 -6.66
CA LEU A 107 0.24 -12.43 -7.34
C LEU A 107 0.69 -11.65 -8.58
N GLY A 108 1.98 -11.57 -8.90
CA GLY A 108 2.50 -10.89 -10.07
C GLY A 108 2.26 -9.38 -10.06
N LEU A 109 2.41 -8.73 -8.91
CA LEU A 109 2.24 -7.29 -8.77
C LEU A 109 3.43 -6.53 -9.35
N ALA A 110 3.16 -5.36 -9.93
CA ALA A 110 4.18 -4.52 -10.56
C ALA A 110 5.09 -3.78 -9.56
N ALA A 111 4.59 -3.55 -8.35
CA ALA A 111 5.35 -3.00 -7.23
C ALA A 111 4.68 -3.43 -5.91
N ILE A 112 5.47 -3.59 -4.86
CA ILE A 112 5.01 -4.08 -3.56
C ILE A 112 5.56 -3.20 -2.43
N GLY A 113 4.96 -3.21 -1.24
CA GLY A 113 5.56 -2.42 -0.17
C GLY A 113 4.72 -2.24 1.08
N ALA A 114 5.04 -1.18 1.83
CA ALA A 114 4.35 -0.81 3.05
C ALA A 114 3.94 0.66 3.05
N ASN A 115 2.80 0.94 3.65
CA ASN A 115 2.34 2.30 3.86
C ASN A 115 1.67 2.47 5.22
N CYS A 116 1.46 3.73 5.62
CA CYS A 116 0.93 4.09 6.93
C CYS A 116 1.88 3.66 8.08
N GLY A 117 1.41 2.80 8.98
CA GLY A 117 2.11 2.49 10.23
C GLY A 117 1.89 3.56 11.31
N ASN A 118 2.21 3.23 12.55
CA ASN A 118 2.03 4.16 13.67
C ASN A 118 3.19 5.14 13.80
N ASN A 119 4.36 4.78 13.29
CA ASN A 119 5.55 5.63 13.25
C ASN A 119 6.51 5.19 12.12
N ILE A 120 7.49 6.05 11.83
CA ILE A 120 8.47 5.83 10.76
C ILE A 120 9.29 4.55 11.00
N ALA A 121 9.75 4.29 12.23
CA ALA A 121 10.62 3.16 12.51
C ALA A 121 9.94 1.81 12.26
N GLU A 122 8.66 1.70 12.55
CA GLU A 122 7.87 0.48 12.26
C GLU A 122 7.72 0.26 10.75
N THR A 123 7.41 1.34 10.01
CA THR A 123 7.32 1.27 8.56
C THR A 123 8.67 0.89 7.93
N GLU A 124 9.78 1.48 8.40
CA GLU A 124 11.14 1.11 7.94
C GLU A 124 11.45 -0.35 8.22
N SER A 125 11.13 -0.86 9.41
CA SER A 125 11.34 -2.27 9.78
C SER A 125 10.57 -3.23 8.87
N ALA A 126 9.30 -2.92 8.57
CA ALA A 126 8.49 -3.73 7.67
C ALA A 126 9.04 -3.71 6.23
N VAL A 127 9.46 -2.53 5.77
CA VAL A 127 10.05 -2.37 4.43
C VAL A 127 11.36 -3.16 4.28
N VAL A 128 12.22 -3.19 5.30
CA VAL A 128 13.45 -4.00 5.28
C VAL A 128 13.12 -5.50 5.15
N GLN A 129 12.07 -5.99 5.83
CA GLN A 129 11.62 -7.38 5.66
C GLN A 129 11.09 -7.64 4.24
N ILE A 130 10.32 -6.69 3.68
CA ILE A 130 9.82 -6.80 2.31
C ILE A 130 10.98 -6.82 1.31
N LEU A 131 11.96 -5.92 1.45
CA LEU A 131 13.15 -5.86 0.58
C LEU A 131 13.92 -7.18 0.56
N SER A 132 14.02 -7.89 1.70
CA SER A 132 14.72 -9.17 1.77
C SER A 132 14.09 -10.25 0.89
N GLY A 133 12.81 -10.16 0.60
CA GLY A 133 12.05 -11.09 -0.23
C GLY A 133 11.65 -10.56 -1.61
N ALA A 134 11.88 -9.27 -1.90
CA ALA A 134 11.33 -8.61 -3.09
C ALA A 134 12.01 -9.01 -4.43
N GLY A 135 13.23 -9.54 -4.40
CA GLY A 135 13.99 -9.80 -5.63
C GLY A 135 14.15 -8.52 -6.46
N ASP A 136 13.81 -8.57 -7.74
CA ASP A 136 13.86 -7.42 -8.65
C ASP A 136 12.58 -6.58 -8.65
N THR A 137 11.58 -6.94 -7.84
CA THR A 137 10.29 -6.22 -7.79
C THR A 137 10.47 -4.86 -7.10
N PRO A 138 10.05 -3.74 -7.72
CA PRO A 138 10.12 -2.42 -7.11
C PRO A 138 9.40 -2.37 -5.75
N VAL A 139 10.07 -1.78 -4.76
CA VAL A 139 9.51 -1.63 -3.40
C VAL A 139 9.08 -0.20 -3.14
N ILE A 140 7.88 -0.05 -2.59
CA ILE A 140 7.23 1.22 -2.24
C ILE A 140 7.29 1.42 -0.73
N VAL A 141 7.60 2.66 -0.30
CA VAL A 141 7.40 3.10 1.08
C VAL A 141 6.62 4.41 1.12
N LYS A 142 5.54 4.45 1.91
CA LYS A 142 4.75 5.65 2.13
C LYS A 142 4.38 5.77 3.61
N ALA A 143 5.33 6.27 4.42
CA ALA A 143 5.14 6.45 5.85
C ALA A 143 4.24 7.66 6.17
N ASN A 144 3.53 7.58 7.30
CA ASN A 144 2.85 8.73 7.89
C ASN A 144 3.88 9.70 8.50
N ALA A 145 3.53 11.00 8.49
CA ALA A 145 4.30 12.04 9.19
C ALA A 145 4.12 11.99 10.72
N GLY A 146 3.85 10.81 11.27
CA GLY A 146 3.50 10.57 12.66
C GLY A 146 2.00 10.59 12.91
N VAL A 147 1.60 10.16 14.11
CA VAL A 147 0.22 10.26 14.58
C VAL A 147 -0.02 11.70 15.02
N PRO A 148 -1.14 12.34 14.59
CA PRO A 148 -1.43 13.73 14.97
C PRO A 148 -1.69 13.83 16.47
N GLU A 149 -1.07 14.82 17.13
CA GLU A 149 -1.25 15.14 18.54
C GLU A 149 -1.86 16.53 18.70
N PHE A 150 -2.85 16.66 19.59
CA PHE A 150 -3.36 17.98 19.96
C PHE A 150 -2.45 18.64 21.01
N ARG A 151 -1.99 19.87 20.74
CA ARG A 151 -1.30 20.73 21.70
C ARG A 151 -2.04 22.06 21.79
N GLY A 152 -2.89 22.18 22.79
CA GLY A 152 -3.86 23.27 22.89
C GLY A 152 -4.86 23.17 21.72
N ASP A 153 -5.01 24.24 20.94
CA ASP A 153 -5.91 24.31 19.78
C ASP A 153 -5.23 23.92 18.45
N SER A 154 -3.98 23.44 18.51
CA SER A 154 -3.19 23.12 17.30
C SER A 154 -3.00 21.61 17.17
N LEU A 155 -3.11 21.13 15.93
CA LEU A 155 -2.76 19.76 15.54
C LEU A 155 -1.30 19.73 15.11
N ILE A 156 -0.50 18.87 15.74
CA ILE A 156 0.95 18.76 15.50
C ILE A 156 1.29 17.34 15.05
N TYR A 157 2.19 17.25 14.06
CA TYR A 157 2.77 16.00 13.57
C TYR A 157 4.25 15.96 13.93
N SER A 158 4.75 14.78 14.33
CA SER A 158 6.16 14.58 14.70
C SER A 158 7.08 14.49 13.48
N GLY A 159 6.55 14.18 12.30
CA GLY A 159 7.28 14.07 11.03
C GLY A 159 7.47 15.43 10.36
N SER A 160 8.42 16.24 10.84
CA SER A 160 8.81 17.47 10.14
C SER A 160 9.38 17.16 8.74
N PRO A 161 9.50 18.16 7.83
CA PRO A 161 10.14 17.96 6.53
C PRO A 161 11.55 17.35 6.63
N GLU A 162 12.34 17.73 7.63
CA GLU A 162 13.69 17.21 7.85
C GLU A 162 13.64 15.75 8.29
N VAL A 163 12.73 15.38 9.18
CA VAL A 163 12.53 14.00 9.65
C VAL A 163 12.07 13.11 8.49
N MET A 164 11.10 13.57 7.70
CA MET A 164 10.61 12.83 6.54
C MET A 164 11.67 12.73 5.45
N GLY A 165 12.44 13.79 5.19
CA GLY A 165 13.54 13.78 4.24
C GLY A 165 14.65 12.78 4.64
N ALA A 166 15.01 12.73 5.92
CA ALA A 166 15.96 11.74 6.43
C ALA A 166 15.41 10.30 6.33
N HIS A 167 14.10 10.08 6.55
CA HIS A 167 13.45 8.81 6.33
C HIS A 167 13.56 8.36 4.87
N VAL A 168 13.19 9.21 3.93
CA VAL A 168 13.28 8.90 2.49
C VAL A 168 14.71 8.53 2.10
N GLN A 169 15.72 9.28 2.59
CA GLN A 169 17.12 8.97 2.27
C GLN A 169 17.52 7.58 2.77
N ARG A 170 17.16 7.20 4.02
CA ARG A 170 17.45 5.86 4.54
C ARG A 170 16.77 4.75 3.71
N MET A 171 15.54 4.99 3.25
CA MET A 171 14.81 4.00 2.45
C MET A 171 15.41 3.85 1.04
N VAL A 172 15.84 4.95 0.41
CA VAL A 172 16.57 4.91 -0.86
C VAL A 172 17.90 4.16 -0.70
N ASP A 173 18.66 4.46 0.36
CA ASP A 173 19.93 3.79 0.66
C ASP A 173 19.74 2.28 0.94
N ALA A 174 18.57 1.88 1.45
CA ALA A 174 18.19 0.49 1.66
C ALA A 174 17.71 -0.24 0.39
N GLY A 175 17.44 0.48 -0.72
CA GLY A 175 17.04 -0.09 -2.00
C GLY A 175 15.56 0.10 -2.36
N VAL A 176 14.83 0.94 -1.63
CA VAL A 176 13.44 1.30 -2.00
C VAL A 176 13.44 2.08 -3.32
N SER A 177 12.48 1.78 -4.19
CA SER A 177 12.38 2.33 -5.54
C SER A 177 11.37 3.48 -5.67
N ILE A 178 10.35 3.50 -4.82
CA ILE A 178 9.20 4.43 -4.91
C ILE A 178 8.87 4.96 -3.52
#